data_178b1d526e35aa62d81927d9bef49f19
#
_entry.id   178b1d526e35aa62d81927d9bef49f19
#
_cell.length_a   1.000
_cell.length_b   1.000
_cell.length_c   1.000
_cell.angle_alpha   90.00
_cell.angle_beta   90.00
_cell.angle_gamma   90.00
#
_symmetry.space_group_name_H-M   'P 1'
#
loop_
_entity.id
_entity.type
_entity.pdbx_description
1 polymer ?
#
loop_
_entity_poly.entity_id
_entity_poly.type
_entity_poly.pdbx_seq_one_letter_code
_entity_poly.pdbx_strand_id
1 'polypeptide(L)'
;GSYVEPIRPGMNDPTSKSDAPTFIGAKASRYEQEEQVATLAGDVVMRQGSMQIEADEASLYQAESRGELNGKVRLRDNGALIVGDHADVQLDTGAAKVDNAEYVLHKSRIRGSALYAKRAEDSIIRLKDGTYTTCEPNSNAWQLKGNNITLNPATGFGTATNVTLRVKDIPVFYTPYIYFPID
;
A
#
# COMPACT_ATOMS: atom_id res chain seq x y z
N GLY A 1 7.03 15.24 10.30
CA GLY A 1 7.35 14.96 8.92
C GLY A 1 6.51 13.84 8.37
N SER A 2 6.56 13.61 7.08
CA SER A 2 5.76 12.60 6.40
C SER A 2 6.06 11.16 6.82
N TYR A 3 7.20 10.93 7.49
CA TYR A 3 7.57 9.60 7.98
C TYR A 3 6.98 9.26 9.34
N VAL A 4 6.34 10.21 10.00
CA VAL A 4 5.67 9.95 11.27
C VAL A 4 4.29 9.36 10.99
N GLU A 5 4.03 8.15 11.50
CA GLU A 5 2.76 7.48 11.32
C GLU A 5 1.69 8.11 12.22
N PRO A 6 0.55 8.59 11.66
CA PRO A 6 -0.54 9.13 12.47
C PRO A 6 -1.16 8.03 13.35
N ILE A 7 -1.58 8.41 14.54
CA ILE A 7 -2.31 7.51 15.44
C ILE A 7 -3.69 7.24 14.86
N ARG A 8 -4.11 5.99 14.84
CA ARG A 8 -5.40 5.56 14.31
C ARG A 8 -5.96 4.37 15.10
N PRO A 9 -7.28 4.13 15.05
CA PRO A 9 -7.87 2.95 15.70
C PRO A 9 -7.27 1.65 15.16
N GLY A 10 -7.00 0.69 16.04
CA GLY A 10 -6.44 -0.61 15.68
C GLY A 10 -4.97 -0.61 15.33
N MET A 11 -4.28 0.52 15.39
CA MET A 11 -2.84 0.60 15.18
C MET A 11 -2.11 -0.31 16.15
N ASN A 12 -1.19 -1.14 15.63
CA ASN A 12 -0.42 -2.13 16.39
C ASN A 12 -1.27 -3.28 17.00
N ASP A 13 -2.52 -3.47 16.55
CA ASP A 13 -3.33 -4.60 16.95
C ASP A 13 -2.66 -5.90 16.45
N PRO A 14 -2.27 -6.83 17.34
CA PRO A 14 -1.59 -8.07 16.95
C PRO A 14 -2.54 -9.13 16.41
N THR A 15 -3.85 -8.91 16.47
CA THR A 15 -4.85 -9.90 16.04
C THR A 15 -4.69 -10.20 14.57
N SER A 16 -4.71 -11.49 14.20
CA SER A 16 -4.70 -11.92 12.81
C SER A 16 -5.90 -11.30 12.05
N LYS A 17 -5.70 -10.88 10.82
CA LYS A 17 -6.77 -10.29 10.00
C LYS A 17 -7.95 -11.24 9.83
N SER A 18 -7.70 -12.54 9.72
CA SER A 18 -8.76 -13.55 9.61
C SER A 18 -9.60 -13.71 10.89
N ASP A 19 -9.02 -13.40 12.05
CA ASP A 19 -9.67 -13.54 13.36
C ASP A 19 -10.27 -12.22 13.85
N ALA A 20 -9.82 -11.08 13.32
CA ALA A 20 -10.30 -9.78 13.75
C ALA A 20 -11.67 -9.45 13.14
N PRO A 21 -12.57 -8.81 13.91
CA PRO A 21 -13.83 -8.33 13.34
C PRO A 21 -13.56 -7.21 12.31
N THR A 22 -14.37 -7.20 11.26
CA THR A 22 -14.32 -6.15 10.24
C THR A 22 -15.28 -5.03 10.62
N PHE A 23 -14.78 -3.81 10.65
CA PHE A 23 -15.55 -2.60 10.83
C PHE A 23 -15.62 -1.83 9.52
N ILE A 24 -16.83 -1.45 9.09
CA ILE A 24 -17.05 -0.74 7.83
C ILE A 24 -17.92 0.50 8.10
N GLY A 25 -17.48 1.65 7.57
CA GLY A 25 -18.23 2.89 7.62
C GLY A 25 -18.29 3.57 6.26
N ALA A 26 -19.43 4.22 5.97
CA ALA A 26 -19.62 5.00 4.73
C ALA A 26 -20.80 5.95 4.93
N LYS A 27 -20.92 6.97 4.07
CA LYS A 27 -22.07 7.90 4.08
C LYS A 27 -23.31 7.26 3.49
N ALA A 28 -23.16 6.39 2.50
CA ALA A 28 -24.26 5.69 1.85
C ALA A 28 -23.86 4.27 1.54
N SER A 29 -24.82 3.34 1.59
CA SER A 29 -24.59 1.94 1.26
C SER A 29 -25.79 1.36 0.52
N ARG A 30 -25.49 0.40 -0.36
CA ARG A 30 -26.50 -0.36 -1.09
C ARG A 30 -26.05 -1.81 -1.13
N TYR A 31 -26.99 -2.74 -0.94
CA TYR A 31 -26.70 -4.16 -1.00
C TYR A 31 -27.59 -4.84 -2.03
N GLU A 32 -27.02 -5.64 -2.90
CA GLU A 32 -27.71 -6.48 -3.86
C GLU A 32 -27.62 -7.95 -3.42
N GLN A 33 -28.75 -8.48 -2.99
CA GLN A 33 -28.77 -9.80 -2.34
C GLN A 33 -28.46 -10.93 -3.31
N GLU A 34 -28.97 -10.89 -4.53
CA GLU A 34 -28.74 -11.97 -5.51
C GLU A 34 -27.26 -12.08 -5.90
N GLU A 35 -26.61 -10.96 -6.10
CA GLU A 35 -25.20 -10.91 -6.50
C GLU A 35 -24.26 -10.90 -5.29
N GLN A 36 -24.76 -10.71 -4.09
CA GLN A 36 -24.00 -10.57 -2.85
C GLN A 36 -22.95 -9.46 -2.96
N VAL A 37 -23.36 -8.31 -3.48
CA VAL A 37 -22.48 -7.15 -3.65
C VAL A 37 -22.99 -5.99 -2.80
N ALA A 38 -22.12 -5.46 -1.95
CA ALA A 38 -22.36 -4.22 -1.22
C ALA A 38 -21.61 -3.09 -1.90
N THR A 39 -22.29 -1.99 -2.21
CA THR A 39 -21.68 -0.78 -2.74
C THR A 39 -21.73 0.31 -1.69
N LEU A 40 -20.57 0.91 -1.42
CA LEU A 40 -20.40 1.94 -0.40
C LEU A 40 -19.94 3.22 -1.08
N ALA A 41 -20.45 4.36 -0.64
CA ALA A 41 -20.10 5.65 -1.20
C ALA A 41 -19.95 6.70 -0.11
N GLY A 42 -19.00 7.60 -0.28
CA GLY A 42 -18.71 8.72 0.59
C GLY A 42 -17.89 8.32 1.83
N ASP A 43 -16.65 8.75 1.85
CA ASP A 43 -15.73 8.55 2.98
C ASP A 43 -15.72 7.11 3.50
N VAL A 44 -15.52 6.16 2.60
CA VAL A 44 -15.52 4.75 2.93
C VAL A 44 -14.30 4.42 3.80
N VAL A 45 -14.53 3.74 4.92
CA VAL A 45 -13.49 3.28 5.82
C VAL A 45 -13.74 1.82 6.16
N MET A 46 -12.71 0.98 6.05
CA MET A 46 -12.73 -0.40 6.49
C MET A 46 -11.58 -0.64 7.45
N ARG A 47 -11.86 -1.29 8.59
CA ARG A 47 -10.83 -1.66 9.57
C ARG A 47 -10.95 -3.14 9.90
N GLN A 48 -9.80 -3.80 9.94
CA GLN A 48 -9.70 -5.20 10.37
C GLN A 48 -8.31 -5.39 11.00
N GLY A 49 -8.28 -5.56 12.33
CA GLY A 49 -7.03 -5.60 13.05
C GLY A 49 -6.26 -4.29 12.90
N SER A 50 -5.00 -4.38 12.50
CA SER A 50 -4.14 -3.22 12.26
C SER A 50 -4.36 -2.58 10.88
N MET A 51 -5.09 -3.25 10.00
CA MET A 51 -5.34 -2.77 8.64
C MET A 51 -6.47 -1.74 8.62
N GLN A 52 -6.26 -0.62 7.94
CA GLN A 52 -7.28 0.37 7.67
C GLN A 52 -7.24 0.74 6.19
N ILE A 53 -8.40 0.71 5.55
CA ILE A 53 -8.56 1.05 4.13
C ILE A 53 -9.56 2.18 4.03
N GLU A 54 -9.23 3.21 3.24
CA GLU A 54 -10.08 4.36 2.99
C GLU A 54 -10.21 4.56 1.48
N ALA A 55 -11.38 4.99 1.03
CA ALA A 55 -11.64 5.33 -0.37
C ALA A 55 -12.88 6.22 -0.49
N ASP A 56 -13.08 6.82 -1.67
CA ASP A 56 -14.32 7.55 -1.96
C ASP A 56 -15.48 6.59 -2.15
N GLU A 57 -15.25 5.48 -2.85
CA GLU A 57 -16.24 4.45 -3.15
C GLU A 57 -15.63 3.06 -3.00
N ALA A 58 -16.46 2.08 -2.67
CA ALA A 58 -16.04 0.69 -2.59
C ALA A 58 -17.16 -0.25 -3.01
N SER A 59 -16.79 -1.36 -3.63
CA SER A 59 -17.68 -2.48 -3.93
C SER A 59 -17.14 -3.72 -3.23
N LEU A 60 -17.96 -4.37 -2.42
CA LEU A 60 -17.60 -5.55 -1.66
C LEU A 60 -18.31 -6.76 -2.24
N TYR A 61 -17.55 -7.69 -2.77
CA TYR A 61 -18.02 -8.94 -3.38
C TYR A 61 -17.90 -10.06 -2.35
N GLN A 62 -18.98 -10.32 -1.62
CA GLN A 62 -18.96 -11.26 -0.49
C GLN A 62 -18.58 -12.68 -0.90
N ALA A 63 -19.11 -13.15 -2.03
CA ALA A 63 -18.82 -14.52 -2.49
C ALA A 63 -17.33 -14.73 -2.79
N GLU A 64 -16.62 -13.68 -3.15
CA GLU A 64 -15.20 -13.72 -3.51
C GLU A 64 -14.29 -13.24 -2.37
N SER A 65 -14.85 -12.79 -1.26
CA SER A 65 -14.11 -12.10 -0.18
C SER A 65 -13.21 -11.00 -0.72
N ARG A 66 -13.71 -10.24 -1.71
CA ARG A 66 -12.94 -9.25 -2.45
C ARG A 66 -13.57 -7.88 -2.32
N GLY A 67 -12.74 -6.85 -2.23
CA GLY A 67 -13.17 -5.47 -2.30
C GLY A 67 -12.48 -4.75 -3.47
N GLU A 68 -13.22 -3.87 -4.11
CA GLU A 68 -12.71 -2.95 -5.12
C GLU A 68 -12.95 -1.52 -4.66
N LEU A 69 -11.89 -0.71 -4.67
CA LEU A 69 -11.89 0.63 -4.11
C LEU A 69 -11.55 1.63 -5.19
N ASN A 70 -12.29 2.73 -5.24
CA ASN A 70 -12.09 3.78 -6.23
C ASN A 70 -12.06 5.15 -5.56
N GLY A 71 -11.10 5.97 -5.99
CA GLY A 71 -10.94 7.36 -5.58
C GLY A 71 -10.25 7.51 -4.22
N LYS A 72 -9.13 8.22 -4.21
CA LYS A 72 -8.36 8.57 -3.01
C LYS A 72 -8.14 7.39 -2.07
N VAL A 73 -7.71 6.27 -2.65
CA VAL A 73 -7.49 5.04 -1.90
C VAL A 73 -6.29 5.21 -0.98
N ARG A 74 -6.46 4.79 0.28
CA ARG A 74 -5.38 4.74 1.28
C ARG A 74 -5.45 3.43 2.02
N LEU A 75 -4.35 2.70 2.02
CA LEU A 75 -4.21 1.44 2.75
C LEU A 75 -3.13 1.63 3.81
N ARG A 76 -3.49 1.42 5.07
CA ARG A 76 -2.58 1.54 6.21
C ARG A 76 -2.50 0.21 6.95
N ASP A 77 -1.29 -0.25 7.20
CA ASP A 77 -1.07 -1.47 7.97
C ASP A 77 0.39 -1.55 8.41
N ASN A 78 0.62 -1.89 9.69
CA ASN A 78 1.95 -2.22 10.23
C ASN A 78 3.08 -1.27 9.80
N GLY A 79 2.85 0.03 9.93
CA GLY A 79 3.85 1.04 9.61
C GLY A 79 4.00 1.36 8.13
N ALA A 80 3.10 0.86 7.29
CA ALA A 80 3.07 1.17 5.87
C ALA A 80 1.83 1.99 5.51
N LEU A 81 2.00 2.91 4.58
CA LEU A 81 0.91 3.63 3.93
C LEU A 81 1.09 3.50 2.41
N ILE A 82 0.04 3.05 1.73
CA ILE A 82 0.00 3.01 0.27
C ILE A 82 -1.22 3.80 -0.17
N VAL A 83 -1.01 4.78 -1.04
CA VAL A 83 -2.08 5.59 -1.61
C VAL A 83 -2.13 5.38 -3.12
N GLY A 84 -3.32 5.50 -3.68
CA GLY A 84 -3.52 5.37 -5.12
C GLY A 84 -4.92 5.81 -5.53
N ASP A 85 -5.26 5.59 -6.79
CA ASP A 85 -6.58 5.96 -7.32
C ASP A 85 -7.55 4.79 -7.40
N HIS A 86 -7.05 3.56 -7.39
CA HIS A 86 -7.84 2.33 -7.45
C HIS A 86 -7.12 1.22 -6.69
N ALA A 87 -7.87 0.34 -6.05
CA ALA A 87 -7.29 -0.83 -5.41
C ALA A 87 -8.24 -2.03 -5.47
N ASP A 88 -7.63 -3.22 -5.55
CA ASP A 88 -8.28 -4.50 -5.30
C ASP A 88 -7.74 -5.09 -4.01
N VAL A 89 -8.62 -5.53 -3.13
CA VAL A 89 -8.24 -6.07 -1.82
C VAL A 89 -8.88 -7.43 -1.62
N GLN A 90 -8.09 -8.39 -1.17
CA GLN A 90 -8.58 -9.69 -0.72
C GLN A 90 -8.85 -9.59 0.78
N LEU A 91 -10.13 -9.61 1.17
CA LEU A 91 -10.53 -9.27 2.53
C LEU A 91 -10.16 -10.32 3.57
N ASP A 92 -10.08 -11.59 3.18
CA ASP A 92 -9.71 -12.68 4.09
C ASP A 92 -8.20 -12.73 4.39
N THR A 93 -7.34 -12.32 3.45
CA THR A 93 -5.88 -12.38 3.60
C THR A 93 -5.25 -11.01 3.83
N GLY A 94 -5.94 -9.93 3.44
CA GLY A 94 -5.37 -8.58 3.47
C GLY A 94 -4.45 -8.28 2.29
N ALA A 95 -4.33 -9.21 1.33
CA ALA A 95 -3.57 -8.95 0.11
C ALA A 95 -4.23 -7.83 -0.70
N ALA A 96 -3.44 -6.96 -1.28
CA ALA A 96 -3.95 -5.80 -2.00
C ALA A 96 -3.08 -5.44 -3.19
N LYS A 97 -3.71 -4.85 -4.21
CA LYS A 97 -3.02 -4.22 -5.34
C LYS A 97 -3.56 -2.80 -5.47
N VAL A 98 -2.68 -1.83 -5.45
CA VAL A 98 -3.01 -0.40 -5.54
C VAL A 98 -2.42 0.16 -6.83
N ASP A 99 -3.26 0.77 -7.66
CA ASP A 99 -2.84 1.34 -8.94
C ASP A 99 -2.46 2.82 -8.79
N ASN A 100 -1.47 3.25 -9.58
CA ASN A 100 -0.90 4.59 -9.53
C ASN A 100 -0.49 4.94 -8.10
N ALA A 101 0.37 4.11 -7.54
CA ALA A 101 0.64 4.09 -6.12
C ALA A 101 1.75 5.06 -5.71
N GLU A 102 1.58 5.62 -4.51
CA GLU A 102 2.65 6.21 -3.73
C GLU A 102 2.69 5.48 -2.39
N TYR A 103 3.88 5.29 -1.83
CA TYR A 103 4.01 4.55 -0.59
C TYR A 103 4.99 5.20 0.38
N VAL A 104 4.76 4.93 1.66
CA VAL A 104 5.66 5.32 2.75
C VAL A 104 5.79 4.13 3.71
N LEU A 105 7.03 3.79 4.05
CA LEU A 105 7.34 2.88 5.17
C LEU A 105 7.86 3.76 6.31
N HIS A 106 7.02 4.00 7.31
CA HIS A 106 7.30 5.00 8.35
C HIS A 106 8.55 4.67 9.18
N LYS A 107 8.65 3.42 9.62
CA LYS A 107 9.74 2.99 10.49
C LYS A 107 11.09 3.02 9.78
N SER A 108 11.14 2.56 8.54
CA SER A 108 12.35 2.53 7.73
C SER A 108 12.66 3.86 7.05
N ARG A 109 11.74 4.83 7.14
CA ARG A 109 11.86 6.15 6.53
C ARG A 109 12.09 6.07 5.02
N ILE A 110 11.27 5.26 4.35
CA ILE A 110 11.34 5.02 2.91
C ILE A 110 10.05 5.55 2.28
N ARG A 111 10.17 6.13 1.11
CA ARG A 111 9.04 6.52 0.29
C ARG A 111 9.33 6.33 -1.20
N GLY A 112 8.28 6.31 -1.98
CA GLY A 112 8.40 6.20 -3.42
C GLY A 112 7.05 6.13 -4.10
N SER A 113 7.08 5.84 -5.38
CA SER A 113 5.91 5.69 -6.24
C SER A 113 6.04 4.46 -7.12
N ALA A 114 4.95 4.04 -7.74
CA ALA A 114 4.94 2.90 -8.66
C ALA A 114 3.73 2.96 -9.57
N LEU A 115 3.84 2.31 -10.75
CA LEU A 115 2.67 2.09 -11.61
C LEU A 115 1.59 1.32 -10.85
N TYR A 116 1.99 0.28 -10.13
CA TYR A 116 1.15 -0.35 -9.11
C TYR A 116 2.02 -0.93 -7.99
N ALA A 117 1.43 -1.03 -6.80
CA ALA A 117 2.02 -1.68 -5.64
C ALA A 117 1.16 -2.88 -5.25
N LYS A 118 1.80 -4.03 -5.03
CA LYS A 118 1.14 -5.23 -4.49
C LYS A 118 1.68 -5.52 -3.11
N ARG A 119 0.78 -5.81 -2.18
CA ARG A 119 1.14 -6.29 -0.87
C ARG A 119 0.43 -7.62 -0.64
N ALA A 120 1.21 -8.69 -0.51
CA ALA A 120 0.68 -10.00 -0.20
C ALA A 120 0.47 -10.16 1.32
N GLU A 121 -0.15 -11.25 1.73
CA GLU A 121 -0.34 -11.55 3.16
C GLU A 121 0.97 -11.69 3.93
N ASP A 122 2.10 -11.92 3.23
CA ASP A 122 3.45 -11.97 3.81
C ASP A 122 4.04 -10.60 4.13
N SER A 123 3.30 -9.52 3.90
CA SER A 123 3.70 -8.13 4.10
C SER A 123 4.84 -7.65 3.20
N ILE A 124 5.22 -8.44 2.20
CA ILE A 124 6.20 -8.03 1.19
C ILE A 124 5.51 -7.08 0.21
N ILE A 125 6.15 -5.95 -0.05
CA ILE A 125 5.66 -4.94 -0.98
C ILE A 125 6.41 -5.10 -2.31
N ARG A 126 5.65 -5.27 -3.39
CA ARG A 126 6.19 -5.41 -4.74
C ARG A 126 5.69 -4.26 -5.60
N LEU A 127 6.64 -3.54 -6.19
CA LEU A 127 6.38 -2.33 -6.96
C LEU A 127 6.73 -2.57 -8.42
N LYS A 128 5.81 -2.22 -9.31
CA LYS A 128 6.04 -2.23 -10.75
C LYS A 128 6.39 -0.82 -11.22
N ASP A 129 7.48 -0.69 -11.97
CA ASP A 129 8.00 0.61 -12.42
C ASP A 129 8.07 1.59 -11.25
N GLY A 130 8.82 1.19 -10.22
CA GLY A 130 8.82 1.83 -8.93
C GLY A 130 10.01 2.71 -8.67
N THR A 131 9.87 3.56 -7.67
CA THR A 131 10.93 4.42 -7.14
C THR A 131 11.14 4.14 -5.65
N TYR A 132 12.33 4.50 -5.17
CA TYR A 132 12.72 4.29 -3.78
C TYR A 132 13.66 5.41 -3.37
N THR A 133 13.41 6.03 -2.23
CA THR A 133 14.30 7.00 -1.62
C THR A 133 14.08 7.07 -0.11
N THR A 134 15.10 7.51 0.62
CA THR A 134 15.00 7.87 2.05
C THR A 134 14.97 9.38 2.25
N CYS A 135 15.02 10.17 1.18
CA CYS A 135 14.98 11.63 1.25
C CYS A 135 13.61 12.12 1.73
N GLU A 136 13.58 13.31 2.32
CA GLU A 136 12.31 13.97 2.66
C GLU A 136 11.49 14.25 1.39
N PRO A 137 10.14 14.38 1.51
CA PRO A 137 9.25 14.44 0.34
C PRO A 137 9.56 15.53 -0.67
N ASN A 138 10.11 16.64 -0.25
CA ASN A 138 10.42 17.75 -1.14
C ASN A 138 11.89 17.76 -1.62
N SER A 139 12.64 16.71 -1.30
CA SER A 139 14.04 16.58 -1.68
C SER A 139 14.18 15.63 -2.86
N ASN A 140 14.99 16.04 -3.84
CA ASN A 140 15.37 15.23 -4.98
C ASN A 140 16.85 14.84 -4.94
N ALA A 141 17.46 14.82 -3.73
CA ALA A 141 18.88 14.56 -3.58
C ALA A 141 19.29 13.26 -4.26
N TRP A 142 18.49 12.19 -4.07
CA TRP A 142 18.71 10.94 -4.80
C TRP A 142 17.43 10.11 -4.88
N GLN A 143 17.36 9.21 -5.88
CA GLN A 143 16.26 8.29 -6.06
C GLN A 143 16.73 7.08 -6.86
N LEU A 144 16.32 5.89 -6.44
CA LEU A 144 16.40 4.68 -7.25
C LEU A 144 15.11 4.50 -8.02
N LYS A 145 15.22 4.14 -9.30
CA LYS A 145 14.09 3.79 -10.15
C LYS A 145 14.36 2.41 -10.76
N GLY A 146 13.40 1.51 -10.65
CA GLY A 146 13.54 0.15 -11.16
C GLY A 146 12.25 -0.39 -11.76
N ASN A 147 12.37 -1.38 -12.66
CA ASN A 147 11.19 -2.04 -13.25
C ASN A 147 10.40 -2.83 -12.22
N ASN A 148 11.11 -3.54 -11.34
CA ASN A 148 10.51 -4.31 -10.25
C ASN A 148 11.31 -4.04 -8.99
N ILE A 149 10.64 -3.56 -7.96
CA ILE A 149 11.24 -3.34 -6.65
C ILE A 149 10.48 -4.19 -5.65
N THR A 150 11.20 -4.98 -4.86
CA THR A 150 10.62 -5.79 -3.79
C THR A 150 11.19 -5.32 -2.46
N LEU A 151 10.30 -4.95 -1.53
CA LEU A 151 10.67 -4.48 -0.20
C LEU A 151 10.17 -5.48 0.82
N ASN A 152 11.09 -6.06 1.60
CA ASN A 152 10.75 -7.04 2.63
C ASN A 152 11.11 -6.49 4.01
N PRO A 153 10.15 -5.87 4.72
CA PRO A 153 10.43 -5.31 6.04
C PRO A 153 10.83 -6.36 7.08
N ALA A 154 10.37 -7.60 6.93
CA ALA A 154 10.69 -8.67 7.87
C ALA A 154 12.18 -9.05 7.85
N THR A 155 12.82 -9.02 6.68
CA THR A 155 14.24 -9.30 6.54
C THR A 155 15.11 -8.05 6.59
N GLY A 156 14.51 -6.87 6.42
CA GLY A 156 15.23 -5.61 6.34
C GLY A 156 15.95 -5.38 5.03
N PHE A 157 15.56 -6.09 3.95
CA PHE A 157 16.22 -6.01 2.65
C PHE A 157 15.23 -5.79 1.52
N GLY A 158 15.74 -5.21 0.44
CA GLY A 158 15.02 -5.04 -0.79
C GLY A 158 15.83 -5.48 -1.99
N THR A 159 15.16 -5.73 -3.11
CA THR A 159 15.76 -6.02 -4.40
C THR A 159 15.14 -5.16 -5.48
N ALA A 160 15.88 -4.87 -6.53
CA ALA A 160 15.36 -4.15 -7.69
C ALA A 160 16.06 -4.61 -8.96
N THR A 161 15.33 -4.54 -10.08
CA THR A 161 15.84 -4.90 -11.40
C THR A 161 15.80 -3.70 -12.35
N ASN A 162 16.75 -3.66 -13.28
CA ASN A 162 16.90 -2.55 -14.25
C ASN A 162 16.89 -1.19 -13.56
N VAL A 163 17.86 -1.01 -12.68
CA VAL A 163 17.88 0.10 -11.72
C VAL A 163 18.68 1.27 -12.27
N THR A 164 18.09 2.46 -12.19
CA THR A 164 18.77 3.73 -12.44
C THR A 164 18.85 4.51 -11.13
N LEU A 165 20.04 4.93 -10.75
CA LEU A 165 20.23 5.89 -9.67
C LEU A 165 20.20 7.29 -10.25
N ARG A 166 19.34 8.14 -9.70
CA ARG A 166 19.23 9.55 -10.04
C ARG A 166 19.69 10.40 -8.87
N VAL A 167 20.50 11.42 -9.19
CA VAL A 167 20.93 12.44 -8.24
C VAL A 167 20.46 13.78 -8.79
N LYS A 168 19.60 14.47 -8.04
CA LYS A 168 18.96 15.73 -8.48
C LYS A 168 18.32 15.58 -9.86
N ASP A 169 17.57 14.47 -10.03
CA ASP A 169 16.85 14.12 -11.26
C ASP A 169 17.73 13.81 -12.48
N ILE A 170 19.04 13.70 -12.29
CA ILE A 170 19.98 13.32 -13.34
C ILE A 170 20.38 11.86 -13.16
N PRO A 171 20.20 10.99 -14.19
CA PRO A 171 20.66 9.61 -14.10
C PRO A 171 22.18 9.56 -14.10
N VAL A 172 22.76 8.92 -13.08
CA VAL A 172 24.20 8.85 -12.88
C VAL A 172 24.77 7.44 -12.88
N PHE A 173 23.89 6.43 -12.73
CA PHE A 173 24.34 5.05 -12.63
C PHE A 173 23.21 4.11 -13.05
N TYR A 174 23.58 3.00 -13.69
CA TYR A 174 22.65 1.92 -14.07
C TYR A 174 23.21 0.57 -13.65
N THR A 175 22.35 -0.31 -13.15
CA THR A 175 22.68 -1.72 -12.90
C THR A 175 21.48 -2.62 -13.21
N PRO A 176 21.70 -3.83 -13.78
CA PRO A 176 20.59 -4.76 -14.04
C PRO A 176 19.91 -5.28 -12.78
N TYR A 177 20.63 -5.34 -11.65
CA TYR A 177 20.11 -5.87 -10.40
C TYR A 177 20.84 -5.23 -9.21
N ILE A 178 20.08 -4.96 -8.14
CA ILE A 178 20.65 -4.51 -6.88
C ILE A 178 19.91 -5.16 -5.71
N TYR A 179 20.68 -5.47 -4.66
CA TYR A 179 20.21 -5.95 -3.37
C TYR A 179 20.66 -4.93 -2.32
N PHE A 180 19.74 -4.44 -1.49
CA PHE A 180 20.04 -3.32 -0.61
C PHE A 180 19.33 -3.44 0.73
N PRO A 181 19.91 -2.91 1.83
CA PRO A 181 19.23 -2.84 3.11
C PRO A 181 18.20 -1.73 3.12
N ILE A 182 17.09 -1.95 3.84
CA ILE A 182 16.01 -0.96 4.01
C ILE A 182 15.81 -0.57 5.47
N ASP A 183 16.65 -1.10 6.35
CA ASP A 183 16.68 -0.73 7.76
C ASP A 183 17.81 0.28 8.06
#